data_8f6e088d11c1889575c8b9dd3f46e186
#
_entry.id   8f6e088d11c1889575c8b9dd3f46e186
#
_cell.length_a   1.000
_cell.length_b   1.000
_cell.length_c   1.000
_cell.angle_alpha   90.00
_cell.angle_beta   90.00
_cell.angle_gamma   90.00
#
_symmetry.space_group_name_H-M   'P 1'
#
loop_
_entity.id
_entity.type
_entity.pdbx_description
1 polymer ?
#
loop_
_entity_poly.entity_id
_entity_poly.type
_entity_poly.pdbx_seq_one_letter_code
_entity_poly.pdbx_strand_id
1 'polypeptide(L)'
;MDATLSERWLEGFAEVVPMVDEASLTLARDLVRRVGHGMPEAMVERLTLVVSELGRNQLRHARLGRIGVRPLVREKTVGLEVAAVDRGDGIADPATAFAGKLRSSGSLGVGLASVRRGVDELDVDLRLGAGTCIYGRKFASPLARRREIGLIVRPAEHERVAGDDATFLREDGRLRLVVADGVGHGMHARTAASTAVDALRVAGVTDAILLDLDPRLHDSRGCAIAVVDIDEGARTARMSGVGNVEVHHVKLDGTTRLTGRPGSLGQRGRKLRVHVEDLSLDSRDVLFVFSDGLLSRTALTRRDPAVHEHPILVAQKLLQEFGRKNDDATVLVAR
;
A
#
# COMPACT_ATOMS: atom_id res chain seq x y z
N MET A 1 -11.76 -16.20 2.19
CA MET A 1 -11.63 -14.88 1.57
C MET A 1 -11.74 -13.84 2.66
N ASP A 2 -10.68 -13.10 2.85
CA ASP A 2 -10.37 -12.41 4.09
C ASP A 2 -11.25 -11.16 4.32
N ALA A 3 -12.24 -11.27 5.22
CA ALA A 3 -13.05 -10.12 5.66
C ALA A 3 -12.16 -9.04 6.28
N THR A 4 -11.08 -9.46 6.91
CA THR A 4 -10.11 -8.64 7.63
C THR A 4 -9.38 -7.64 6.74
N LEU A 5 -9.06 -7.94 5.48
CA LEU A 5 -8.32 -7.02 4.60
C LEU A 5 -9.08 -5.71 4.34
N SER A 6 -10.37 -5.78 3.99
CA SER A 6 -11.16 -4.57 3.76
C SER A 6 -11.50 -3.82 5.05
N GLU A 7 -11.49 -4.48 6.20
CA GLU A 7 -11.61 -3.82 7.52
C GLU A 7 -10.32 -3.07 7.85
N ARG A 8 -9.15 -3.65 7.59
CA ARG A 8 -7.86 -2.96 7.71
C ARG A 8 -7.81 -1.68 6.88
N TRP A 9 -8.28 -1.73 5.63
CA TRP A 9 -8.26 -0.58 4.72
C TRP A 9 -9.22 0.55 5.14
N LEU A 10 -10.28 0.23 5.87
CA LEU A 10 -11.29 1.19 6.34
C LEU A 10 -11.15 1.57 7.82
N GLU A 11 -10.06 1.15 8.45
CA GLU A 11 -9.78 1.51 9.83
C GLU A 11 -9.70 3.04 10.00
N GLY A 12 -10.39 3.54 11.03
CA GLY A 12 -10.48 4.98 11.30
C GLY A 12 -11.46 5.76 10.43
N PHE A 13 -12.23 5.10 9.55
CA PHE A 13 -13.37 5.70 8.84
C PHE A 13 -14.66 5.42 9.61
N ALA A 14 -15.23 6.48 10.24
CA ALA A 14 -16.44 6.35 11.05
C ALA A 14 -17.68 6.02 10.21
N GLU A 15 -17.71 6.45 8.95
CA GLU A 15 -18.83 6.23 8.04
C GLU A 15 -18.33 5.75 6.68
N VAL A 16 -18.98 4.70 6.17
CA VAL A 16 -18.63 4.03 4.92
C VAL A 16 -19.89 3.73 4.12
N VAL A 17 -19.92 4.10 2.85
CA VAL A 17 -21.02 3.86 1.93
C VAL A 17 -20.73 2.63 1.09
N PRO A 18 -21.54 1.55 1.15
CA PRO A 18 -21.44 0.43 0.24
C PRO A 18 -21.88 0.84 -1.17
N MET A 19 -21.12 0.47 -2.19
CA MET A 19 -21.38 0.81 -3.58
C MET A 19 -22.13 -0.36 -4.25
N VAL A 20 -23.45 -0.24 -4.33
CA VAL A 20 -24.35 -1.29 -4.86
C VAL A 20 -25.12 -0.83 -6.10
N ASP A 21 -25.37 0.48 -6.24
CA ASP A 21 -26.14 1.08 -7.33
C ASP A 21 -25.81 2.58 -7.50
N GLU A 22 -26.46 3.24 -8.46
CA GLU A 22 -26.29 4.69 -8.68
C GLU A 22 -26.82 5.55 -7.51
N ALA A 23 -27.76 5.05 -6.69
CA ALA A 23 -28.22 5.78 -5.52
C ALA A 23 -27.11 5.83 -4.44
N SER A 24 -26.37 4.73 -4.27
CA SER A 24 -25.22 4.70 -3.35
C SER A 24 -24.11 5.66 -3.78
N LEU A 25 -23.95 5.92 -5.08
CA LEU A 25 -23.02 6.95 -5.57
C LEU A 25 -23.43 8.37 -5.13
N THR A 26 -24.75 8.64 -5.10
CA THR A 26 -25.24 9.91 -4.56
C THR A 26 -24.97 10.02 -3.07
N LEU A 27 -25.21 8.97 -2.28
CA LEU A 27 -24.89 8.93 -0.86
C LEU A 27 -23.39 9.16 -0.59
N ALA A 28 -22.52 8.58 -1.40
CA ALA A 28 -21.07 8.78 -1.27
C ALA A 28 -20.65 10.24 -1.55
N ARG A 29 -21.29 10.91 -2.52
CA ARG A 29 -21.07 12.36 -2.76
C ARG A 29 -21.57 13.20 -1.60
N ASP A 30 -22.73 12.87 -1.04
CA ASP A 30 -23.29 13.59 0.10
C ASP A 30 -22.47 13.38 1.37
N LEU A 31 -21.85 12.21 1.54
CA LEU A 31 -20.88 11.95 2.59
C LEU A 31 -19.67 12.92 2.47
N VAL A 32 -19.11 13.13 1.27
CA VAL A 32 -18.02 14.09 1.08
C VAL A 32 -18.45 15.51 1.48
N ARG A 33 -19.65 15.95 1.05
CA ARG A 33 -20.18 17.29 1.39
C ARG A 33 -20.43 17.46 2.88
N ARG A 34 -20.97 16.43 3.52
CA ARG A 34 -21.28 16.45 4.96
C ARG A 34 -20.01 16.49 5.81
N VAL A 35 -19.03 15.60 5.51
CA VAL A 35 -17.75 15.56 6.23
C VAL A 35 -16.91 16.81 5.97
N GLY A 36 -17.02 17.37 4.75
CA GLY A 36 -16.34 18.60 4.33
C GLY A 36 -17.10 19.90 4.69
N HIS A 37 -18.17 19.83 5.50
CA HIS A 37 -18.91 21.02 5.90
C HIS A 37 -18.00 22.03 6.60
N GLY A 38 -18.05 23.29 6.15
CA GLY A 38 -17.18 24.35 6.67
C GLY A 38 -15.76 24.38 6.10
N MET A 39 -15.40 23.44 5.21
CA MET A 39 -14.13 23.47 4.47
C MET A 39 -14.27 24.24 3.14
N PRO A 40 -13.14 24.61 2.48
CA PRO A 40 -13.20 25.31 1.20
C PRO A 40 -14.00 24.54 0.13
N GLU A 41 -15.00 25.19 -0.44
CA GLU A 41 -15.94 24.62 -1.41
C GLU A 41 -15.24 23.92 -2.59
N ALA A 42 -14.25 24.60 -3.18
CA ALA A 42 -13.48 24.04 -4.31
C ALA A 42 -12.76 22.73 -3.97
N MET A 43 -12.33 22.53 -2.71
CA MET A 43 -11.74 21.28 -2.25
C MET A 43 -12.80 20.18 -2.15
N VAL A 44 -13.96 20.49 -1.56
CA VAL A 44 -15.08 19.55 -1.39
C VAL A 44 -15.64 19.13 -2.75
N GLU A 45 -15.83 20.07 -3.68
CA GLU A 45 -16.25 19.76 -5.05
C GLU A 45 -15.26 18.87 -5.79
N ARG A 46 -13.97 19.15 -5.66
CA ARG A 46 -12.92 18.35 -6.28
C ARG A 46 -12.95 16.89 -5.79
N LEU A 47 -13.10 16.70 -4.48
CA LEU A 47 -13.21 15.34 -3.91
C LEU A 47 -14.54 14.66 -4.24
N THR A 48 -15.63 15.43 -4.39
CA THR A 48 -16.90 14.89 -4.86
C THR A 48 -16.78 14.31 -6.28
N LEU A 49 -15.97 14.96 -7.16
CA LEU A 49 -15.64 14.39 -8.47
C LEU A 49 -14.78 13.15 -8.37
N VAL A 50 -13.76 13.14 -7.50
CA VAL A 50 -12.91 11.97 -7.24
C VAL A 50 -13.74 10.78 -6.77
N VAL A 51 -14.62 10.97 -5.78
CA VAL A 51 -15.55 9.93 -5.29
C VAL A 51 -16.48 9.44 -6.39
N SER A 52 -16.94 10.34 -7.27
CA SER A 52 -17.77 9.95 -8.40
C SER A 52 -17.05 9.02 -9.37
N GLU A 53 -15.77 9.26 -9.65
CA GLU A 53 -14.96 8.41 -10.51
C GLU A 53 -14.64 7.06 -9.86
N LEU A 54 -14.24 7.08 -8.57
CA LEU A 54 -13.95 5.86 -7.82
C LEU A 54 -15.20 4.98 -7.65
N GLY A 55 -16.35 5.59 -7.30
CA GLY A 55 -17.61 4.87 -7.14
C GLY A 55 -18.11 4.26 -8.45
N ARG A 56 -18.05 4.98 -9.59
CA ARG A 56 -18.36 4.41 -10.90
C ARG A 56 -17.46 3.24 -11.28
N ASN A 57 -16.15 3.33 -10.94
CA ASN A 57 -15.22 2.23 -11.17
C ASN A 57 -15.64 1.00 -10.36
N GLN A 58 -16.01 1.19 -9.09
CA GLN A 58 -16.48 0.10 -8.23
C GLN A 58 -17.78 -0.52 -8.76
N LEU A 59 -18.78 0.29 -9.14
CA LEU A 59 -20.04 -0.21 -9.70
C LEU A 59 -19.86 -1.01 -10.98
N ARG A 60 -18.84 -0.71 -11.79
CA ARG A 60 -18.60 -1.38 -13.07
C ARG A 60 -17.71 -2.61 -12.96
N HIS A 61 -16.71 -2.57 -12.09
CA HIS A 61 -15.59 -3.52 -12.14
C HIS A 61 -15.35 -4.27 -10.84
N ALA A 62 -15.91 -3.78 -9.72
CA ALA A 62 -15.62 -4.31 -8.41
C ALA A 62 -16.74 -5.18 -7.84
N ARG A 63 -16.37 -6.02 -6.88
CA ARG A 63 -17.32 -6.71 -5.99
C ARG A 63 -17.21 -6.08 -4.61
N LEU A 64 -18.35 -5.88 -3.95
CA LEU A 64 -18.41 -5.35 -2.58
C LEU A 64 -17.62 -4.03 -2.42
N GLY A 65 -17.83 -3.10 -3.36
CA GLY A 65 -17.22 -1.78 -3.32
C GLY A 65 -17.73 -0.98 -2.12
N ARG A 66 -16.84 -0.21 -1.50
CA ARG A 66 -17.13 0.66 -0.37
C ARG A 66 -16.32 1.95 -0.48
N ILE A 67 -16.93 3.08 -0.09
CA ILE A 67 -16.26 4.38 -0.02
C ILE A 67 -16.38 4.94 1.39
N GLY A 68 -15.24 5.22 2.02
CA GLY A 68 -15.14 5.94 3.28
C GLY A 68 -14.62 7.36 3.05
N VAL A 69 -15.05 8.31 3.90
CA VAL A 69 -14.54 9.69 3.91
C VAL A 69 -14.27 10.09 5.35
N ARG A 70 -13.11 10.68 5.60
CA ARG A 70 -12.78 11.24 6.92
C ARG A 70 -12.05 12.58 6.83
N PRO A 71 -12.19 13.45 7.83
CA PRO A 71 -11.42 14.68 7.92
C PRO A 71 -9.97 14.38 8.30
N LEU A 72 -9.06 15.23 7.83
CA LEU A 72 -7.65 15.22 8.18
C LEU A 72 -7.22 16.60 8.64
N VAL A 73 -6.21 16.64 9.50
CA VAL A 73 -5.46 17.86 9.81
C VAL A 73 -3.97 17.55 9.69
N ARG A 74 -3.25 18.36 8.91
CA ARG A 74 -1.79 18.27 8.79
C ARG A 74 -1.19 19.68 8.77
N GLU A 75 -0.17 19.92 9.61
CA GLU A 75 0.51 21.23 9.70
C GLU A 75 -0.49 22.40 9.84
N LYS A 76 -1.56 22.21 10.64
CA LYS A 76 -2.69 23.13 10.85
C LYS A 76 -3.60 23.34 9.61
N THR A 77 -3.37 22.62 8.52
CA THR A 77 -4.20 22.66 7.32
C THR A 77 -5.23 21.53 7.38
N VAL A 78 -6.49 21.89 7.21
CA VAL A 78 -7.61 20.93 7.12
C VAL A 78 -7.58 20.26 5.75
N GLY A 79 -8.04 19.02 5.70
CA GLY A 79 -8.16 18.23 4.49
C GLY A 79 -9.19 17.12 4.64
N LEU A 80 -9.41 16.41 3.56
CA LEU A 80 -10.25 15.20 3.53
C LEU A 80 -9.44 14.05 2.92
N GLU A 81 -9.65 12.87 3.48
CA GLU A 81 -9.22 11.60 2.91
C GLU A 81 -10.43 10.79 2.47
N VAL A 82 -10.32 10.24 1.27
CA VAL A 82 -11.26 9.26 0.72
C VAL A 82 -10.55 7.92 0.62
N ALA A 83 -11.20 6.85 1.07
CA ALA A 83 -10.79 5.47 0.81
C ALA A 83 -11.84 4.81 -0.08
N ALA A 84 -11.42 4.31 -1.25
CA ALA A 84 -12.24 3.46 -2.10
C ALA A 84 -11.68 2.04 -2.05
N VAL A 85 -12.48 1.13 -1.49
CA VAL A 85 -12.09 -0.24 -1.18
C VAL A 85 -13.02 -1.21 -1.89
N ASP A 86 -12.48 -2.22 -2.54
CA ASP A 86 -13.26 -3.29 -3.17
C ASP A 86 -12.62 -4.67 -2.98
N ARG A 87 -13.38 -5.71 -3.32
CA ARG A 87 -12.95 -7.12 -3.35
C ARG A 87 -12.94 -7.67 -4.78
N GLY A 88 -12.69 -6.83 -5.77
CA GLY A 88 -12.57 -7.24 -7.17
C GLY A 88 -11.29 -8.02 -7.45
N ASP A 89 -11.08 -8.30 -8.72
CA ASP A 89 -9.89 -9.04 -9.19
C ASP A 89 -8.61 -8.15 -9.16
N GLY A 90 -8.75 -6.90 -8.71
CA GLY A 90 -7.70 -5.90 -8.75
C GLY A 90 -7.58 -5.23 -10.13
N ILE A 91 -6.57 -4.39 -10.29
CA ILE A 91 -6.28 -3.71 -11.56
C ILE A 91 -5.13 -4.44 -12.24
N ALA A 92 -5.44 -5.19 -13.30
CA ALA A 92 -4.45 -6.02 -14.02
C ALA A 92 -3.33 -5.18 -14.67
N ASP A 93 -3.67 -4.00 -15.18
CA ASP A 93 -2.72 -3.05 -15.79
C ASP A 93 -2.90 -1.63 -15.21
N PRO A 94 -2.28 -1.32 -14.06
CA PRO A 94 -2.26 0.01 -13.49
C PRO A 94 -1.75 1.09 -14.45
N ALA A 95 -0.72 0.80 -15.26
CA ALA A 95 -0.16 1.80 -16.18
C ALA A 95 -1.20 2.28 -17.20
N THR A 96 -1.94 1.38 -17.82
CA THR A 96 -3.02 1.71 -18.75
C THR A 96 -4.18 2.41 -18.03
N ALA A 97 -4.55 1.96 -16.82
CA ALA A 97 -5.63 2.53 -16.03
C ALA A 97 -5.33 3.98 -15.61
N PHE A 98 -4.12 4.26 -15.15
CA PHE A 98 -3.68 5.60 -14.72
C PHE A 98 -3.29 6.52 -15.88
N ALA A 99 -2.94 5.98 -17.06
CA ALA A 99 -2.72 6.78 -18.26
C ALA A 99 -4.04 7.29 -18.90
N GLY A 100 -5.20 6.81 -18.45
CA GLY A 100 -6.50 7.15 -19.01
C GLY A 100 -6.72 6.55 -20.41
N LYS A 101 -6.04 5.44 -20.75
CA LYS A 101 -6.09 4.78 -22.05
C LYS A 101 -7.08 3.60 -22.11
N LEU A 102 -7.63 3.20 -20.98
CA LEU A 102 -8.66 2.15 -20.93
C LEU A 102 -9.96 2.65 -21.57
N ARG A 103 -10.20 2.27 -22.81
CA ARG A 103 -11.51 2.42 -23.48
C ARG A 103 -12.39 1.24 -23.04
N SER A 104 -13.16 1.41 -21.97
CA SER A 104 -14.32 0.55 -21.75
C SER A 104 -15.52 1.14 -22.52
N SER A 105 -16.35 0.28 -23.09
CA SER A 105 -17.58 0.69 -23.77
C SER A 105 -18.44 1.54 -22.82
N GLY A 106 -18.56 2.83 -23.12
CA GLY A 106 -19.36 3.79 -22.33
C GLY A 106 -18.62 4.70 -21.35
N SER A 107 -17.28 4.68 -21.27
CA SER A 107 -16.50 5.69 -20.53
C SER A 107 -15.35 6.24 -21.37
N LEU A 108 -15.03 7.51 -21.16
CA LEU A 108 -13.90 8.20 -21.83
C LEU A 108 -12.51 7.70 -21.41
N GLY A 109 -12.40 6.62 -20.62
CA GLY A 109 -11.12 6.05 -20.17
C GLY A 109 -10.27 6.97 -19.29
N VAL A 110 -10.88 7.96 -18.63
CA VAL A 110 -10.16 9.05 -17.92
C VAL A 110 -10.20 8.87 -16.40
N GLY A 111 -10.94 7.84 -15.89
CA GLY A 111 -11.32 7.72 -14.47
C GLY A 111 -10.15 7.83 -13.48
N LEU A 112 -9.20 6.88 -13.48
CA LEU A 112 -8.11 6.89 -12.51
C LEU A 112 -7.07 8.00 -12.76
N ALA A 113 -6.85 8.39 -14.02
CA ALA A 113 -6.06 9.58 -14.34
C ALA A 113 -6.70 10.85 -13.78
N SER A 114 -8.05 10.95 -13.79
CA SER A 114 -8.78 12.06 -13.21
C SER A 114 -8.69 12.06 -11.67
N VAL A 115 -8.79 10.88 -11.05
CA VAL A 115 -8.57 10.72 -9.60
C VAL A 115 -7.20 11.26 -9.19
N ARG A 116 -6.13 10.83 -9.88
CA ARG A 116 -4.76 11.30 -9.59
C ARG A 116 -4.62 12.82 -9.70
N ARG A 117 -5.25 13.44 -10.70
CA ARG A 117 -5.26 14.93 -10.86
C ARG A 117 -6.15 15.63 -9.85
N GLY A 118 -7.09 14.92 -9.24
CA GLY A 118 -8.07 15.47 -8.30
C GLY A 118 -7.59 15.58 -6.86
N VAL A 119 -6.49 14.90 -6.51
CA VAL A 119 -5.95 14.80 -5.15
C VAL A 119 -4.53 15.37 -5.06
N ASP A 120 -4.07 15.66 -3.86
CA ASP A 120 -2.71 16.10 -3.58
C ASP A 120 -1.78 14.92 -3.32
N GLU A 121 -2.32 13.84 -2.73
CA GLU A 121 -1.62 12.59 -2.45
C GLU A 121 -2.51 11.40 -2.82
N LEU A 122 -1.90 10.36 -3.39
CA LEU A 122 -2.56 9.14 -3.80
C LEU A 122 -1.76 7.93 -3.35
N ASP A 123 -2.35 7.08 -2.52
CA ASP A 123 -1.78 5.78 -2.18
C ASP A 123 -2.64 4.67 -2.79
N VAL A 124 -2.01 3.61 -3.27
CA VAL A 124 -2.69 2.47 -3.91
C VAL A 124 -2.18 1.16 -3.32
N ASP A 125 -3.07 0.36 -2.77
CA ASP A 125 -2.85 -1.03 -2.37
C ASP A 125 -3.65 -1.94 -3.31
N LEU A 126 -2.94 -2.70 -4.13
CA LEU A 126 -3.48 -3.57 -5.14
C LEU A 126 -3.16 -5.02 -4.82
N ARG A 127 -4.21 -5.83 -4.60
CA ARG A 127 -4.12 -7.26 -4.31
C ARG A 127 -4.73 -8.04 -5.47
N LEU A 128 -3.91 -8.57 -6.36
CA LEU A 128 -4.42 -9.32 -7.52
C LEU A 128 -5.22 -10.54 -7.07
N GLY A 129 -6.47 -10.62 -7.51
CA GLY A 129 -7.44 -11.65 -7.10
C GLY A 129 -8.12 -11.43 -5.74
N ALA A 130 -7.80 -10.34 -5.01
CA ALA A 130 -8.32 -10.11 -3.65
C ALA A 130 -8.94 -8.73 -3.43
N GLY A 131 -8.61 -7.73 -4.26
CA GLY A 131 -9.21 -6.40 -4.19
C GLY A 131 -8.25 -5.25 -4.37
N THR A 132 -8.79 -4.04 -4.25
CA THR A 132 -8.04 -2.78 -4.38
C THR A 132 -8.44 -1.81 -3.29
N CYS A 133 -7.47 -1.07 -2.77
CA CYS A 133 -7.72 0.13 -1.98
C CYS A 133 -7.00 1.33 -2.59
N ILE A 134 -7.73 2.42 -2.77
CA ILE A 134 -7.20 3.70 -3.24
C ILE A 134 -7.51 4.75 -2.18
N TYR A 135 -6.45 5.37 -1.63
CA TYR A 135 -6.57 6.51 -0.74
C TYR A 135 -6.24 7.79 -1.48
N GLY A 136 -7.16 8.72 -1.51
CA GLY A 136 -6.96 10.06 -2.07
C GLY A 136 -7.07 11.13 -0.99
N ARG A 137 -6.08 12.03 -0.88
CA ARG A 137 -6.08 13.13 0.08
C ARG A 137 -6.06 14.47 -0.62
N LYS A 138 -6.90 15.39 -0.14
CA LYS A 138 -6.96 16.76 -0.62
C LYS A 138 -6.95 17.71 0.56
N PHE A 139 -6.10 18.74 0.50
CA PHE A 139 -5.95 19.74 1.56
C PHE A 139 -6.45 21.12 1.11
N ALA A 140 -6.87 21.91 2.09
CA ALA A 140 -7.37 23.27 1.85
C ALA A 140 -6.30 24.22 1.30
N SER A 141 -5.04 23.97 1.63
CA SER A 141 -3.88 24.73 1.14
C SER A 141 -2.76 23.77 0.71
N PRO A 142 -1.89 24.18 -0.23
CA PRO A 142 -0.74 23.37 -0.60
C PRO A 142 0.14 23.04 0.61
N LEU A 143 0.54 21.79 0.71
CA LEU A 143 1.45 21.28 1.73
C LEU A 143 2.69 20.67 1.06
N ALA A 144 3.76 20.52 1.85
CA ALA A 144 4.90 19.73 1.42
C ALA A 144 4.44 18.31 1.05
N ARG A 145 4.88 17.83 -0.11
CA ARG A 145 4.53 16.47 -0.56
C ARG A 145 5.15 15.45 0.39
N ARG A 146 4.33 14.52 0.83
CA ARG A 146 4.77 13.29 1.50
C ARG A 146 5.00 12.20 0.46
N ARG A 147 5.66 11.12 0.88
CA ARG A 147 5.86 9.95 0.04
C ARG A 147 4.52 9.32 -0.29
N GLU A 148 4.21 9.18 -1.57
CA GLU A 148 3.09 8.37 -2.05
C GLU A 148 3.49 6.89 -2.04
N ILE A 149 2.49 6.01 -1.94
CA ILE A 149 2.68 4.57 -1.83
C ILE A 149 2.03 3.85 -3.00
N GLY A 150 2.75 2.86 -3.53
CA GLY A 150 2.22 1.86 -4.44
C GLY A 150 2.57 0.47 -3.93
N LEU A 151 1.57 -0.32 -3.61
CA LEU A 151 1.71 -1.70 -3.16
C LEU A 151 1.01 -2.64 -4.13
N ILE A 152 1.72 -3.67 -4.58
CA ILE A 152 1.15 -4.78 -5.34
C ILE A 152 1.49 -6.09 -4.63
N VAL A 153 0.47 -6.92 -4.41
CA VAL A 153 0.62 -8.31 -4.00
C VAL A 153 0.02 -9.19 -5.09
N ARG A 154 0.81 -10.12 -5.59
CA ARG A 154 0.43 -11.06 -6.62
C ARG A 154 0.65 -12.49 -6.13
N PRO A 155 -0.37 -13.36 -6.16
CA PRO A 155 -0.19 -14.79 -5.90
C PRO A 155 0.63 -15.45 -7.02
N ALA A 156 1.24 -16.59 -6.71
CA ALA A 156 1.83 -17.49 -7.70
C ALA A 156 0.79 -17.91 -8.76
N GLU A 157 1.23 -18.25 -9.98
CA GLU A 157 0.34 -18.43 -11.14
C GLU A 157 -0.76 -19.50 -10.91
N HIS A 158 -0.53 -20.48 -10.04
CA HIS A 158 -1.49 -21.54 -9.73
C HIS A 158 -2.18 -21.39 -8.38
N GLU A 159 -1.92 -20.31 -7.67
CA GLU A 159 -2.49 -20.03 -6.35
C GLU A 159 -3.60 -18.98 -6.44
N ARG A 160 -4.60 -19.11 -5.58
CA ARG A 160 -5.69 -18.12 -5.45
C ARG A 160 -5.40 -17.06 -4.41
N VAL A 161 -4.47 -17.34 -3.52
CA VAL A 161 -4.13 -16.49 -2.38
C VAL A 161 -2.61 -16.44 -2.26
N ALA A 162 -2.06 -15.23 -2.25
CA ALA A 162 -0.64 -15.05 -2.00
C ALA A 162 -0.29 -15.44 -0.56
N GLY A 163 0.81 -16.16 -0.38
CA GLY A 163 1.40 -16.45 0.93
C GLY A 163 1.98 -15.20 1.58
N ASP A 164 2.32 -14.21 0.77
CA ASP A 164 2.79 -12.89 1.21
C ASP A 164 1.68 -12.02 1.79
N ASP A 165 2.03 -11.13 2.71
CA ASP A 165 1.22 -9.98 3.10
C ASP A 165 2.07 -8.72 3.25
N ALA A 166 1.43 -7.55 3.14
CA ALA A 166 2.09 -6.28 3.32
C ALA A 166 1.10 -5.21 3.80
N THR A 167 1.62 -4.12 4.32
CA THR A 167 0.82 -2.94 4.67
C THR A 167 1.68 -1.70 4.71
N PHE A 168 1.04 -0.55 4.71
CA PHE A 168 1.64 0.71 5.10
C PHE A 168 0.72 1.45 6.07
N LEU A 169 1.31 2.17 7.00
CA LEU A 169 0.59 2.93 8.02
C LEU A 169 1.15 4.33 8.09
N ARG A 170 0.25 5.31 8.17
CA ARG A 170 0.61 6.72 8.35
C ARG A 170 0.01 7.24 9.64
N GLU A 171 0.85 7.74 10.52
CA GLU A 171 0.44 8.34 11.78
C GLU A 171 1.44 9.46 12.15
N ASP A 172 0.93 10.65 12.48
CA ASP A 172 1.69 11.77 13.04
C ASP A 172 3.04 12.08 12.37
N GLY A 173 3.07 12.10 11.03
CA GLY A 173 4.31 12.36 10.27
C GLY A 173 5.24 11.17 10.14
N ARG A 174 4.84 10.01 10.65
CA ARG A 174 5.52 8.73 10.49
C ARG A 174 4.85 7.89 9.42
N LEU A 175 5.66 7.13 8.71
CA LEU A 175 5.22 6.15 7.73
C LEU A 175 5.91 4.82 8.02
N ARG A 176 5.14 3.78 8.28
CA ARG A 176 5.65 2.40 8.42
C ARG A 176 5.32 1.62 7.18
N LEU A 177 6.30 0.97 6.60
CA LEU A 177 6.17 0.03 5.49
C LEU A 177 6.46 -1.38 6.01
N VAL A 178 5.60 -2.34 5.70
CA VAL A 178 5.76 -3.73 6.14
C VAL A 178 5.55 -4.65 4.95
N VAL A 179 6.48 -5.56 4.71
CA VAL A 179 6.33 -6.68 3.78
C VAL A 179 6.72 -7.95 4.53
N ALA A 180 5.84 -8.93 4.53
CA ALA A 180 6.04 -10.25 5.13
C ALA A 180 5.82 -11.33 4.08
N ASP A 181 6.77 -12.24 3.96
CA ASP A 181 6.79 -13.38 3.07
C ASP A 181 6.62 -14.65 3.93
N GLY A 182 5.47 -15.30 3.78
CA GLY A 182 5.14 -16.51 4.54
C GLY A 182 5.87 -17.73 4.00
N VAL A 183 6.50 -18.50 4.86
CA VAL A 183 7.28 -19.68 4.45
C VAL A 183 6.42 -20.69 3.68
N GLY A 184 6.73 -20.87 2.38
CA GLY A 184 5.99 -21.68 1.42
C GLY A 184 4.91 -20.86 0.70
N HIS A 185 3.78 -21.45 0.35
CA HIS A 185 2.72 -20.78 -0.43
C HIS A 185 1.32 -21.09 0.11
N GLY A 186 0.32 -20.36 -0.36
CA GLY A 186 -1.09 -20.56 -0.05
C GLY A 186 -1.48 -20.13 1.37
N MET A 187 -2.63 -20.64 1.87
CA MET A 187 -3.27 -20.14 3.10
C MET A 187 -2.42 -20.24 4.38
N HIS A 188 -1.61 -21.27 4.53
CA HIS A 188 -0.78 -21.41 5.75
C HIS A 188 0.35 -20.37 5.79
N ALA A 189 0.99 -20.11 4.65
CA ALA A 189 1.98 -19.05 4.51
C ALA A 189 1.31 -17.69 4.74
N ARG A 190 0.15 -17.46 4.09
CA ARG A 190 -0.66 -16.25 4.26
C ARG A 190 -1.02 -15.97 5.71
N THR A 191 -1.42 -17.00 6.50
CA THR A 191 -1.78 -16.82 7.90
C THR A 191 -0.58 -16.33 8.72
N ALA A 192 0.61 -16.88 8.51
CA ALA A 192 1.82 -16.43 9.19
C ALA A 192 2.17 -14.98 8.84
N ALA A 193 2.19 -14.66 7.54
CA ALA A 193 2.48 -13.31 7.06
C ALA A 193 1.46 -12.29 7.57
N SER A 194 0.15 -12.60 7.50
CA SER A 194 -0.91 -11.72 7.98
C SER A 194 -0.84 -11.47 9.48
N THR A 195 -0.55 -12.50 10.26
CA THR A 195 -0.37 -12.35 11.72
C THR A 195 0.79 -11.39 12.03
N ALA A 196 1.89 -11.48 11.27
CA ALA A 196 3.03 -10.59 11.43
C ALA A 196 2.68 -9.13 11.02
N VAL A 197 2.00 -8.97 9.90
CA VAL A 197 1.55 -7.65 9.42
C VAL A 197 0.59 -7.00 10.41
N ASP A 198 -0.39 -7.76 10.95
CA ASP A 198 -1.35 -7.24 11.93
C ASP A 198 -0.70 -6.80 13.22
N ALA A 199 0.27 -7.55 13.73
CA ALA A 199 1.00 -7.18 14.94
C ALA A 199 1.77 -5.86 14.77
N LEU A 200 2.21 -5.53 13.54
CA LEU A 200 2.95 -4.31 13.23
C LEU A 200 2.05 -3.11 12.88
N ARG A 201 0.74 -3.29 12.87
CA ARG A 201 -0.22 -2.19 12.69
C ARG A 201 -0.44 -1.37 13.95
N VAL A 202 0.04 -1.82 15.09
CA VAL A 202 -0.03 -1.06 16.34
C VAL A 202 1.19 -0.14 16.49
N ALA A 203 1.01 0.94 17.25
CA ALA A 203 2.12 1.81 17.62
C ALA A 203 3.13 1.05 18.49
N GLY A 204 4.42 1.31 18.30
CA GLY A 204 5.46 0.70 19.12
C GLY A 204 6.80 0.61 18.40
N VAL A 205 7.81 0.16 19.13
CA VAL A 205 9.16 -0.09 18.62
C VAL A 205 9.17 -1.40 17.87
N THR A 206 9.50 -1.37 16.59
CA THR A 206 9.44 -2.54 15.69
C THR A 206 10.19 -3.75 16.20
N ASP A 207 11.41 -3.56 16.71
CA ASP A 207 12.23 -4.67 17.18
C ASP A 207 11.58 -5.40 18.37
N ALA A 208 10.99 -4.66 19.31
CA ALA A 208 10.25 -5.22 20.43
C ALA A 208 9.03 -6.00 19.95
N ILE A 209 8.27 -5.44 18.99
CA ILE A 209 7.09 -6.12 18.41
C ILE A 209 7.52 -7.43 17.73
N LEU A 210 8.62 -7.44 16.97
CA LEU A 210 9.11 -8.66 16.31
C LEU A 210 9.57 -9.72 17.32
N LEU A 211 10.22 -9.31 18.41
CA LEU A 211 10.63 -10.23 19.47
C LEU A 211 9.42 -10.85 20.20
N ASP A 212 8.37 -10.06 20.46
CA ASP A 212 7.14 -10.55 21.09
C ASP A 212 6.28 -11.42 20.15
N LEU A 213 6.40 -11.17 18.85
CA LEU A 213 5.66 -11.89 17.83
C LEU A 213 6.25 -13.27 17.53
N ASP A 214 7.58 -13.43 17.59
CA ASP A 214 8.26 -14.66 17.22
C ASP A 214 7.69 -15.90 17.92
N PRO A 215 7.50 -15.93 19.25
CA PRO A 215 6.89 -17.07 19.92
C PRO A 215 5.45 -17.37 19.48
N ARG A 216 4.70 -16.34 19.10
CA ARG A 216 3.29 -16.49 18.65
C ARG A 216 3.18 -17.18 17.29
N LEU A 217 4.26 -17.16 16.51
CA LEU A 217 4.32 -17.79 15.20
C LEU A 217 4.90 -19.22 15.24
N HIS A 218 5.30 -19.74 16.41
CA HIS A 218 5.91 -21.08 16.55
C HIS A 218 5.03 -22.24 16.06
N ASP A 219 3.71 -22.07 16.05
CA ASP A 219 2.75 -23.09 15.56
C ASP A 219 2.30 -22.82 14.12
N SER A 220 2.90 -21.81 13.45
CA SER A 220 2.71 -21.50 12.05
C SER A 220 3.93 -21.93 11.22
N ARG A 221 3.89 -21.67 9.91
CA ARG A 221 5.07 -21.86 9.05
C ARG A 221 6.15 -20.80 9.27
N GLY A 222 5.81 -19.70 9.95
CA GLY A 222 6.67 -18.54 10.08
C GLY A 222 6.71 -17.68 8.83
N CYS A 223 7.46 -16.57 8.88
CA CYS A 223 7.64 -15.68 7.74
C CYS A 223 8.99 -14.96 7.78
N ALA A 224 9.51 -14.60 6.61
CA ALA A 224 10.49 -13.53 6.47
C ALA A 224 9.78 -12.17 6.52
N ILE A 225 10.45 -11.13 7.01
CA ILE A 225 9.82 -9.81 7.15
C ILE A 225 10.84 -8.69 7.05
N ALA A 226 10.43 -7.59 6.41
CA ALA A 226 11.11 -6.31 6.49
C ALA A 226 10.11 -5.21 6.85
N VAL A 227 10.54 -4.36 7.77
CA VAL A 227 9.81 -3.16 8.20
C VAL A 227 10.70 -1.96 7.99
N VAL A 228 10.14 -0.88 7.46
CA VAL A 228 10.83 0.40 7.34
C VAL A 228 9.98 1.47 8.03
N ASP A 229 10.46 1.93 9.16
CA ASP A 229 9.88 3.04 9.91
C ASP A 229 10.52 4.35 9.44
N ILE A 230 9.72 5.24 8.85
CA ILE A 230 10.17 6.51 8.27
C ILE A 230 9.64 7.66 9.13
N ASP A 231 10.52 8.56 9.52
CA ASP A 231 10.17 9.89 10.04
C ASP A 231 10.33 10.89 8.88
N GLU A 232 9.19 11.33 8.32
CA GLU A 232 9.19 12.23 7.16
C GLU A 232 9.70 13.63 7.53
N GLY A 233 9.51 14.07 8.79
CA GLY A 233 9.97 15.34 9.28
C GLY A 233 11.48 15.36 9.55
N ALA A 234 11.99 14.35 10.24
CA ALA A 234 13.41 14.18 10.53
C ALA A 234 14.21 13.72 9.29
N ARG A 235 13.55 13.24 8.23
CA ARG A 235 14.17 12.64 7.04
C ARG A 235 15.08 11.46 7.37
N THR A 236 14.61 10.61 8.24
CA THR A 236 15.29 9.38 8.63
C THR A 236 14.40 8.19 8.42
N ALA A 237 14.99 7.01 8.27
CA ALA A 237 14.27 5.76 8.34
C ALA A 237 15.09 4.74 9.13
N ARG A 238 14.38 3.78 9.72
CA ARG A 238 14.95 2.60 10.35
C ARG A 238 14.38 1.36 9.68
N MET A 239 15.27 0.56 9.11
CA MET A 239 14.95 -0.76 8.61
C MET A 239 15.15 -1.79 9.72
N SER A 240 14.17 -2.66 9.92
CA SER A 240 14.27 -3.84 10.80
C SER A 240 13.82 -5.07 10.02
N GLY A 241 14.58 -6.17 10.06
CA GLY A 241 14.24 -7.32 9.22
C GLY A 241 14.81 -8.67 9.68
N VAL A 242 14.08 -9.72 9.29
CA VAL A 242 14.43 -11.14 9.44
C VAL A 242 14.11 -11.84 8.13
N GLY A 243 15.05 -12.59 7.60
CA GLY A 243 14.89 -13.34 6.34
C GLY A 243 15.33 -12.56 5.12
N ASN A 244 14.76 -12.92 3.98
CA ASN A 244 15.19 -12.55 2.63
C ASN A 244 14.34 -11.47 1.97
N VAL A 245 13.41 -10.86 2.68
CA VAL A 245 12.71 -9.66 2.17
C VAL A 245 13.73 -8.54 2.00
N GLU A 246 13.80 -7.97 0.79
CA GLU A 246 14.78 -6.95 0.43
C GLU A 246 14.21 -5.52 0.57
N VAL A 247 15.08 -4.61 1.01
CA VAL A 247 14.82 -3.16 1.01
C VAL A 247 15.88 -2.48 0.15
N HIS A 248 15.46 -1.81 -0.90
CA HIS A 248 16.34 -1.01 -1.74
C HIS A 248 16.08 0.48 -1.50
N HIS A 249 17.09 1.19 -1.04
CA HIS A 249 17.10 2.63 -0.91
C HIS A 249 17.80 3.24 -2.12
N VAL A 250 17.01 3.80 -3.03
CA VAL A 250 17.48 4.40 -4.29
C VAL A 250 17.71 5.89 -4.09
N LYS A 251 18.97 6.27 -4.09
CA LYS A 251 19.47 7.62 -3.92
C LYS A 251 19.98 8.20 -5.25
N LEU A 252 20.30 9.49 -5.25
CA LEU A 252 20.87 10.16 -6.44
C LEU A 252 22.20 9.53 -6.87
N ASP A 253 23.04 9.16 -5.90
CA ASP A 253 24.40 8.66 -6.07
C ASP A 253 24.51 7.13 -6.12
N GLY A 254 23.41 6.42 -5.96
CA GLY A 254 23.40 4.95 -6.00
C GLY A 254 22.22 4.30 -5.30
N THR A 255 22.31 2.99 -5.15
CA THR A 255 21.29 2.18 -4.46
C THR A 255 21.94 1.39 -3.33
N THR A 256 21.45 1.59 -2.11
CA THR A 256 21.79 0.74 -0.97
C THR A 256 20.79 -0.43 -0.91
N ARG A 257 21.29 -1.65 -0.74
CA ARG A 257 20.47 -2.86 -0.62
C ARG A 257 20.61 -3.41 0.78
N LEU A 258 19.48 -3.67 1.42
CA LEU A 258 19.38 -4.17 2.78
C LEU A 258 18.52 -5.43 2.80
N THR A 259 18.86 -6.36 3.68
CA THR A 259 18.07 -7.58 3.94
C THR A 259 18.02 -7.85 5.44
N GLY A 260 17.09 -8.69 5.86
CA GLY A 260 17.02 -9.17 7.24
C GLY A 260 18.19 -10.10 7.61
N ARG A 261 18.29 -10.44 8.89
CA ARG A 261 19.15 -11.56 9.35
C ARG A 261 18.61 -12.87 8.81
N PRO A 262 19.50 -13.80 8.37
CA PRO A 262 19.06 -15.12 7.89
C PRO A 262 18.20 -15.85 8.90
N GLY A 263 17.04 -16.37 8.47
CA GLY A 263 16.05 -17.08 9.26
C GLY A 263 14.64 -16.61 8.96
N SER A 264 13.68 -17.01 9.79
CA SER A 264 12.29 -16.55 9.75
C SER A 264 11.78 -16.34 11.16
N LEU A 265 10.77 -15.51 11.31
CA LEU A 265 9.95 -15.45 12.51
C LEU A 265 9.23 -16.80 12.70
N GLY A 266 9.04 -17.21 13.93
CA GLY A 266 8.36 -18.47 14.27
C GLY A 266 9.25 -19.72 14.22
N GLN A 267 10.55 -19.59 13.98
CA GLN A 267 11.48 -20.72 13.93
C GLN A 267 11.83 -21.22 15.35
N ARG A 268 11.34 -22.39 15.72
CA ARG A 268 11.63 -23.01 17.03
C ARG A 268 13.12 -23.35 17.19
N GLY A 269 13.59 -23.27 18.42
CA GLY A 269 14.95 -23.72 18.81
C GLY A 269 16.06 -22.73 18.37
N ARG A 270 15.72 -21.59 17.83
CA ARG A 270 16.68 -20.54 17.44
C ARG A 270 16.33 -19.23 18.13
N LYS A 271 17.33 -18.55 18.68
CA LYS A 271 17.14 -17.18 19.20
C LYS A 271 16.97 -16.23 18.03
N LEU A 272 15.86 -15.53 17.99
CA LEU A 272 15.60 -14.49 16.99
C LEU A 272 16.69 -13.41 17.04
N ARG A 273 17.15 -13.00 15.88
CA ARG A 273 18.05 -11.86 15.69
C ARG A 273 17.50 -10.97 14.58
N VAL A 274 17.09 -9.78 14.93
CA VAL A 274 16.63 -8.76 13.98
C VAL A 274 17.85 -8.01 13.45
N HIS A 275 17.89 -7.81 12.13
CA HIS A 275 18.82 -6.85 11.52
C HIS A 275 18.22 -5.45 11.63
N VAL A 276 18.98 -4.50 12.10
CA VAL A 276 18.53 -3.10 12.22
C VAL A 276 19.54 -2.20 11.54
N GLU A 277 19.06 -1.28 10.71
CA GLU A 277 19.87 -0.29 10.03
C GLU A 277 19.16 1.06 9.95
N ASP A 278 19.86 2.12 10.35
CA ASP A 278 19.36 3.49 10.26
C ASP A 278 19.78 4.12 8.92
N LEU A 279 18.85 4.82 8.29
CA LEU A 279 19.01 5.45 6.98
C LEU A 279 18.74 6.94 7.09
N SER A 280 19.55 7.73 6.41
CA SER A 280 19.25 9.13 6.12
C SER A 280 18.52 9.21 4.78
N LEU A 281 17.40 9.93 4.72
CA LEU A 281 16.55 10.04 3.55
C LEU A 281 16.58 11.45 2.97
N ASP A 282 16.74 11.56 1.66
CA ASP A 282 16.38 12.79 0.92
C ASP A 282 14.90 12.73 0.50
N SER A 283 14.30 13.91 0.30
CA SER A 283 12.91 14.02 -0.17
C SER A 283 12.66 13.37 -1.54
N ARG A 284 13.71 13.14 -2.32
CA ARG A 284 13.65 12.53 -3.65
C ARG A 284 14.04 11.05 -3.65
N ASP A 285 14.48 10.51 -2.52
CA ASP A 285 14.84 9.10 -2.44
C ASP A 285 13.61 8.22 -2.58
N VAL A 286 13.80 7.04 -3.17
CA VAL A 286 12.74 6.06 -3.35
C VAL A 286 13.11 4.79 -2.60
N LEU A 287 12.16 4.25 -1.87
CA LEU A 287 12.29 2.99 -1.16
C LEU A 287 11.48 1.90 -1.87
N PHE A 288 12.10 0.77 -2.12
CA PHE A 288 11.46 -0.45 -2.57
C PHE A 288 11.58 -1.50 -1.47
N VAL A 289 10.46 -2.13 -1.11
CA VAL A 289 10.44 -3.28 -0.21
C VAL A 289 9.75 -4.41 -0.96
N PHE A 290 10.40 -5.57 -1.10
CA PHE A 290 9.84 -6.65 -1.88
C PHE A 290 10.26 -8.03 -1.38
N SER A 291 9.38 -9.03 -1.61
CA SER A 291 9.62 -10.43 -1.30
C SER A 291 10.52 -11.10 -2.35
N ASP A 292 10.97 -12.31 -2.08
CA ASP A 292 11.85 -13.09 -2.99
C ASP A 292 11.13 -13.61 -4.24
N GLY A 293 9.81 -13.39 -4.36
CA GLY A 293 9.08 -13.51 -5.62
C GLY A 293 9.59 -12.59 -6.73
N LEU A 294 10.48 -11.63 -6.40
CA LEU A 294 11.29 -10.91 -7.39
C LEU A 294 12.68 -11.53 -7.52
N LEU A 295 13.26 -11.41 -8.71
CA LEU A 295 14.62 -11.88 -8.96
C LEU A 295 15.64 -11.07 -8.16
N SER A 296 16.66 -11.71 -7.61
CA SER A 296 17.75 -11.06 -6.86
C SER A 296 18.55 -10.00 -7.65
N ARG A 297 18.45 -10.02 -8.99
CA ARG A 297 18.99 -8.98 -9.89
C ARG A 297 18.10 -7.74 -10.00
N THR A 298 16.97 -7.70 -9.29
CA THR A 298 16.08 -6.54 -9.27
C THR A 298 16.88 -5.28 -8.97
N ALA A 299 16.85 -4.32 -9.86
CA ALA A 299 17.54 -3.06 -9.73
C ALA A 299 16.85 -1.98 -10.55
N LEU A 300 16.52 -0.89 -9.89
CA LEU A 300 16.23 0.38 -10.54
C LEU A 300 17.18 1.43 -9.98
N THR A 301 17.57 2.37 -10.80
CA THR A 301 18.38 3.52 -10.40
C THR A 301 17.61 4.80 -10.63
N ARG A 302 18.07 5.90 -10.01
CA ARG A 302 17.48 7.23 -10.25
C ARG A 302 17.49 7.66 -11.71
N ARG A 303 18.33 7.06 -12.56
CA ARG A 303 18.36 7.32 -14.00
C ARG A 303 17.24 6.65 -14.78
N ASP A 304 16.58 5.65 -14.19
CA ASP A 304 15.41 5.02 -14.82
C ASP A 304 14.22 5.98 -14.76
N PRO A 305 13.64 6.38 -15.90
CA PRO A 305 12.50 7.30 -15.94
C PRO A 305 11.30 6.81 -15.11
N ALA A 306 11.11 5.49 -15.01
CA ALA A 306 10.01 4.91 -14.25
C ALA A 306 10.05 5.28 -12.76
N VAL A 307 11.22 5.46 -12.17
CA VAL A 307 11.38 5.86 -10.75
C VAL A 307 10.74 7.22 -10.46
N HIS A 308 10.46 8.01 -11.49
CA HIS A 308 9.80 9.31 -11.38
C HIS A 308 8.27 9.25 -11.54
N GLU A 309 7.74 8.10 -11.90
CA GLU A 309 6.30 7.86 -12.01
C GLU A 309 5.64 7.66 -10.64
N HIS A 310 4.30 7.55 -10.63
CA HIS A 310 3.58 7.19 -9.41
C HIS A 310 4.04 5.82 -8.89
N PRO A 311 4.21 5.62 -7.57
CA PRO A 311 4.73 4.39 -6.98
C PRO A 311 4.08 3.09 -7.47
N ILE A 312 2.77 3.11 -7.74
CA ILE A 312 2.07 1.93 -8.27
C ILE A 312 2.56 1.51 -9.66
N LEU A 313 2.98 2.47 -10.49
CA LEU A 313 3.52 2.19 -11.83
C LEU A 313 4.93 1.64 -11.75
N VAL A 314 5.70 2.13 -10.78
CA VAL A 314 7.04 1.60 -10.46
C VAL A 314 6.92 0.16 -9.96
N ALA A 315 5.99 -0.10 -9.03
CA ALA A 315 5.74 -1.45 -8.51
C ALA A 315 5.31 -2.41 -9.62
N GLN A 316 4.42 -1.97 -10.53
CA GLN A 316 4.02 -2.76 -11.70
C GLN A 316 5.21 -3.08 -12.60
N LYS A 317 6.05 -2.09 -12.92
CA LYS A 317 7.23 -2.30 -13.76
C LYS A 317 8.19 -3.31 -13.13
N LEU A 318 8.49 -3.17 -11.83
CA LEU A 318 9.34 -4.12 -11.11
C LEU A 318 8.77 -5.54 -11.19
N LEU A 319 7.47 -5.69 -10.96
CA LEU A 319 6.80 -6.98 -11.02
C LEU A 319 6.83 -7.60 -12.44
N GLN A 320 6.66 -6.79 -13.48
CA GLN A 320 6.69 -7.26 -14.88
C GLN A 320 8.10 -7.66 -15.34
N GLU A 321 9.13 -6.92 -14.94
CA GLU A 321 10.51 -7.15 -15.37
C GLU A 321 11.23 -8.23 -14.53
N PHE A 322 10.92 -8.32 -13.24
CA PHE A 322 11.67 -9.13 -12.30
C PHE A 322 10.83 -10.16 -11.53
N GLY A 323 9.49 -10.11 -11.64
CA GLY A 323 8.61 -11.03 -10.92
C GLY A 323 8.71 -12.47 -11.42
N ARG A 324 8.82 -13.42 -10.50
CA ARG A 324 8.76 -14.87 -10.78
C ARG A 324 7.30 -15.28 -10.87
N LYS A 325 6.93 -16.01 -11.92
CA LYS A 325 5.53 -16.43 -12.13
C LYS A 325 5.09 -17.56 -11.18
N ASN A 326 6.03 -18.38 -10.79
CA ASN A 326 5.80 -19.56 -9.95
C ASN A 326 5.90 -19.27 -8.44
N ASP A 327 6.00 -17.99 -8.08
CA ASP A 327 6.13 -17.57 -6.70
C ASP A 327 5.19 -16.40 -6.39
N ASP A 328 4.79 -16.32 -5.11
CA ASP A 328 4.10 -15.13 -4.61
C ASP A 328 5.03 -13.93 -4.71
N ALA A 329 4.53 -12.78 -5.09
CA ALA A 329 5.38 -11.61 -5.28
C ALA A 329 4.71 -10.34 -4.72
N THR A 330 5.41 -9.71 -3.79
CA THR A 330 5.00 -8.46 -3.17
C THR A 330 6.00 -7.37 -3.47
N VAL A 331 5.50 -6.22 -3.91
CA VAL A 331 6.30 -5.01 -4.16
C VAL A 331 5.62 -3.81 -3.52
N LEU A 332 6.31 -3.16 -2.60
CA LEU A 332 5.89 -1.92 -1.97
C LEU A 332 6.90 -0.82 -2.32
N VAL A 333 6.41 0.27 -2.90
CA VAL A 333 7.21 1.42 -3.31
C VAL A 333 6.74 2.65 -2.55
N ALA A 334 7.67 3.37 -1.94
CA ALA A 334 7.44 4.68 -1.30
C ALA A 334 8.32 5.74 -1.96
N ARG A 335 7.68 6.81 -2.48
CA ARG A 335 8.35 7.87 -3.24
C ARG A 335 7.78 9.25 -2.91
#